data_0d14a59616046a4d10d5fe5b16d7d929
#
_entry.id   0d14a59616046a4d10d5fe5b16d7d929
#
_cell.length_a   1.000
_cell.length_b   1.000
_cell.length_c   1.000
_cell.angle_alpha   90.00
_cell.angle_beta   90.00
_cell.angle_gamma   90.00
#
_symmetry.space_group_name_H-M   'P 1'
#
loop_
_entity.id
_entity.type
_entity.pdbx_description
1 polymer ?
#
loop_
_entity_poly.entity_id
_entity_poly.type
_entity_poly.pdbx_seq_one_letter_code
_entity_poly.pdbx_strand_id
1 'polypeptide(L)'
;MNVARIALLTAVLTCTQACAQSAPPAPAAKTAQAPAVKSSGNDAAVRAGLGKLAPGIKISSIKPSPLAGLSEVVIDGQVIYVSNDGKYLLQGVIVETASRRNLTEISEASVRKVLLAGVPAARKISFAPADAKYRVTVFTDIDCGYCRKMHTQMDEYNRLG
;
A
#
# COMPACT_ATOMS: atom_id res chain seq x y z
N MET A 1 -30.32 -78.27 -4.43
CA MET A 1 -31.30 -78.22 -3.36
C MET A 1 -30.77 -77.39 -2.25
N ASN A 2 -31.23 -76.24 -2.08
CA ASN A 2 -31.39 -75.37 -0.95
C ASN A 2 -31.32 -73.89 -1.38
N VAL A 3 -32.50 -73.33 -1.42
CA VAL A 3 -32.79 -71.91 -1.66
C VAL A 3 -32.56 -71.16 -0.37
N ALA A 4 -31.60 -70.25 -0.33
CA ALA A 4 -31.44 -69.30 0.78
C ALA A 4 -31.90 -67.90 0.34
N ARG A 5 -32.85 -67.43 1.07
CA ARG A 5 -33.56 -66.11 0.88
C ARG A 5 -32.59 -64.95 1.05
N ILE A 6 -32.52 -64.06 0.05
CA ILE A 6 -31.83 -62.79 0.12
C ILE A 6 -32.88 -61.76 0.55
N ALA A 7 -32.72 -61.26 1.76
CA ALA A 7 -33.49 -60.13 2.27
C ALA A 7 -32.94 -58.81 1.70
N LEU A 8 -33.80 -58.06 1.02
CA LEU A 8 -33.49 -56.75 0.46
C LEU A 8 -33.57 -55.70 1.59
N LEU A 9 -32.40 -55.16 2.01
CA LEU A 9 -32.38 -53.99 2.88
C LEU A 9 -32.28 -52.76 2.00
N THR A 10 -33.37 -52.01 1.90
CA THR A 10 -33.42 -50.66 1.32
C THR A 10 -32.90 -49.67 2.35
N ALA A 11 -31.69 -49.20 2.16
CA ALA A 11 -31.13 -48.09 2.92
C ALA A 11 -31.66 -46.75 2.34
N VAL A 12 -32.53 -46.11 3.08
CA VAL A 12 -33.00 -44.74 2.79
C VAL A 12 -31.86 -43.78 3.15
N LEU A 13 -31.23 -43.19 2.12
CA LEU A 13 -30.23 -42.15 2.27
C LEU A 13 -30.91 -40.81 2.47
N THR A 14 -31.08 -40.37 3.71
CA THR A 14 -31.55 -39.02 4.02
C THR A 14 -30.46 -38.02 3.76
N CYS A 15 -30.57 -37.26 2.66
CA CYS A 15 -29.77 -36.07 2.42
C CYS A 15 -30.11 -35.01 3.47
N THR A 16 -29.20 -34.81 4.44
CA THR A 16 -29.22 -33.63 5.29
C THR A 16 -28.66 -32.47 4.49
N GLN A 17 -29.55 -31.58 4.04
CA GLN A 17 -29.17 -30.27 3.50
C GLN A 17 -28.55 -29.44 4.61
N ALA A 18 -27.24 -29.25 4.55
CA ALA A 18 -26.53 -28.25 5.38
C ALA A 18 -26.96 -26.86 4.89
N CYS A 19 -27.80 -26.19 5.69
CA CYS A 19 -28.06 -24.77 5.51
C CYS A 19 -26.73 -24.00 5.60
N ALA A 20 -26.26 -23.49 4.47
CA ALA A 20 -25.22 -22.47 4.46
C ALA A 20 -25.80 -21.20 5.09
N GLN A 21 -25.53 -20.99 6.36
CA GLN A 21 -25.79 -19.72 7.03
C GLN A 21 -24.87 -18.68 6.41
N SER A 22 -25.44 -17.81 5.57
CA SER A 22 -24.81 -16.58 5.14
C SER A 22 -24.51 -15.73 6.38
N ALA A 23 -23.23 -15.54 6.68
CA ALA A 23 -22.80 -14.63 7.72
C ALA A 23 -23.35 -13.21 7.43
N PRO A 24 -23.87 -12.50 8.43
CA PRO A 24 -24.30 -11.12 8.25
C PRO A 24 -23.12 -10.27 7.81
N PRO A 25 -23.32 -9.27 6.91
CA PRO A 25 -22.25 -8.36 6.52
C PRO A 25 -21.72 -7.64 7.76
N ALA A 26 -20.40 -7.67 7.93
CA ALA A 26 -19.73 -6.93 8.98
C ALA A 26 -20.14 -5.45 8.89
N PRO A 27 -20.45 -4.78 10.01
CA PRO A 27 -20.79 -3.38 9.98
C PRO A 27 -19.61 -2.60 9.38
N ALA A 28 -19.89 -1.80 8.35
CA ALA A 28 -18.92 -0.92 7.72
C ALA A 28 -18.25 -0.08 8.82
N ALA A 29 -16.96 -0.32 9.02
CA ALA A 29 -16.17 0.48 9.94
C ALA A 29 -16.29 1.93 9.47
N LYS A 30 -16.97 2.76 10.25
CA LYS A 30 -16.95 4.21 10.07
C LYS A 30 -15.49 4.60 10.11
N THR A 31 -14.97 5.04 8.98
CA THR A 31 -13.64 5.65 8.89
C THR A 31 -13.65 6.83 9.85
N ALA A 32 -13.09 6.62 11.03
CA ALA A 32 -12.82 7.72 11.93
C ALA A 32 -11.82 8.61 11.21
N GLN A 33 -12.31 9.70 10.63
CA GLN A 33 -11.47 10.79 10.20
C GLN A 33 -10.74 11.28 11.45
N ALA A 34 -9.43 11.00 11.50
CA ALA A 34 -8.59 11.62 12.51
C ALA A 34 -8.78 13.14 12.41
N PRO A 35 -8.97 13.84 13.53
CA PRO A 35 -9.15 15.29 13.51
C PRO A 35 -7.95 15.90 12.78
N ALA A 36 -8.23 16.76 11.80
CA ALA A 36 -7.22 17.53 11.09
C ALA A 36 -6.51 18.42 12.13
N VAL A 37 -5.37 17.93 12.60
CA VAL A 37 -4.50 18.72 13.49
C VAL A 37 -3.94 19.84 12.62
N LYS A 38 -4.39 21.06 12.91
CA LYS A 38 -3.91 22.26 12.25
C LYS A 38 -2.38 22.30 12.39
N SER A 39 -1.68 22.26 11.27
CA SER A 39 -0.25 22.51 11.19
C SER A 39 -0.01 23.97 11.58
N SER A 40 0.35 24.23 12.82
CA SER A 40 0.69 25.58 13.27
C SER A 40 1.86 25.53 14.25
N GLY A 41 2.94 26.11 13.88
CA GLY A 41 4.05 26.46 14.75
C GLY A 41 5.34 25.62 14.64
N ASN A 42 5.26 24.35 14.24
CA ASN A 42 6.43 23.45 14.28
C ASN A 42 7.25 23.47 12.99
N ASP A 43 6.67 23.87 11.86
CA ASP A 43 7.34 23.85 10.56
C ASP A 43 8.67 24.65 10.54
N ALA A 44 8.68 25.82 11.20
CA ALA A 44 9.88 26.65 11.25
C ALA A 44 11.00 26.00 12.06
N ALA A 45 10.67 25.38 13.21
CA ALA A 45 11.64 24.68 14.04
C ALA A 45 12.20 23.44 13.34
N VAL A 46 11.34 22.65 12.69
CA VAL A 46 11.72 21.49 11.91
C VAL A 46 12.63 21.86 10.74
N ARG A 47 12.28 22.90 9.98
CA ARG A 47 13.13 23.42 8.89
C ARG A 47 14.48 23.93 9.38
N ALA A 48 14.49 24.66 10.49
CA ALA A 48 15.71 25.16 11.08
C ALA A 48 16.63 24.04 11.57
N GLY A 49 16.06 23.00 12.20
CA GLY A 49 16.78 21.82 12.66
C GLY A 49 17.40 21.05 11.49
N LEU A 50 16.62 20.74 10.48
CA LEU A 50 17.08 20.03 9.28
C LEU A 50 18.11 20.85 8.48
N GLY A 51 17.92 22.16 8.37
CA GLY A 51 18.87 23.05 7.68
C GLY A 51 20.24 23.13 8.35
N LYS A 52 20.31 22.95 9.68
CA LYS A 52 21.58 22.82 10.41
C LYS A 52 22.28 21.48 10.13
N LEU A 53 21.48 20.40 10.04
CA LEU A 53 22.01 19.06 9.78
C LEU A 53 22.50 18.91 8.34
N ALA A 54 21.72 19.40 7.38
CA ALA A 54 22.02 19.31 5.96
C ALA A 54 21.67 20.64 5.25
N PRO A 55 22.64 21.56 5.09
CA PRO A 55 22.43 22.80 4.37
C PRO A 55 21.95 22.55 2.93
N GLY A 56 20.88 23.25 2.52
CA GLY A 56 20.32 23.10 1.16
C GLY A 56 19.35 21.94 0.98
N ILE A 57 18.98 21.22 2.02
CA ILE A 57 18.01 20.12 1.98
C ILE A 57 16.66 20.61 1.42
N LYS A 58 16.11 19.88 0.45
CA LYS A 58 14.81 20.20 -0.16
C LYS A 58 13.70 19.46 0.53
N ILE A 59 12.99 20.16 1.40
CA ILE A 59 11.83 19.61 2.10
C ILE A 59 10.59 19.79 1.21
N SER A 60 9.99 18.69 0.78
CA SER A 60 8.80 18.66 -0.08
C SER A 60 7.51 18.92 0.72
N SER A 61 7.39 18.35 1.92
CA SER A 61 6.26 18.59 2.80
C SER A 61 6.61 18.33 4.27
N ILE A 62 5.88 18.99 5.16
CA ILE A 62 5.90 18.73 6.60
C ILE A 62 4.44 18.55 7.03
N LYS A 63 4.15 17.46 7.74
CA LYS A 63 2.81 17.14 8.25
C LYS A 63 2.89 16.62 9.68
N PRO A 64 1.81 16.69 10.46
CA PRO A 64 1.75 15.99 11.74
C PRO A 64 1.95 14.49 11.56
N SER A 65 2.79 13.90 12.41
CA SER A 65 2.96 12.45 12.48
C SER A 65 1.80 11.81 13.27
N PRO A 66 1.48 10.51 13.03
CA PRO A 66 0.60 9.74 13.90
C PRO A 66 1.09 9.66 15.36
N LEU A 67 2.39 9.81 15.58
CA LEU A 67 2.97 9.88 16.92
C LEU A 67 3.04 11.33 17.40
N ALA A 68 2.45 11.58 18.56
CA ALA A 68 2.49 12.91 19.18
C ALA A 68 3.94 13.37 19.41
N GLY A 69 4.21 14.65 19.18
CA GLY A 69 5.54 15.23 19.36
C GLY A 69 6.45 15.10 18.15
N LEU A 70 6.02 14.40 17.10
CA LEU A 70 6.78 14.25 15.84
C LEU A 70 6.04 14.91 14.68
N SER A 71 6.81 15.37 13.71
CA SER A 71 6.37 15.78 12.38
C SER A 71 6.86 14.77 11.35
N GLU A 72 6.00 14.40 10.41
CA GLU A 72 6.35 13.65 9.22
C GLU A 72 6.89 14.61 8.17
N VAL A 73 8.09 14.36 7.68
CA VAL A 73 8.78 15.21 6.71
C VAL A 73 9.12 14.41 5.47
N VAL A 74 8.81 14.95 4.30
CA VAL A 74 9.16 14.33 3.02
C VAL A 74 10.35 15.05 2.42
N ILE A 75 11.42 14.29 2.16
CA ILE A 75 12.67 14.75 1.55
C ILE A 75 13.04 13.79 0.44
N ASP A 76 13.19 14.30 -0.78
CA ASP A 76 13.54 13.51 -1.97
C ASP A 76 12.67 12.23 -2.16
N GLY A 77 11.40 12.34 -1.79
CA GLY A 77 10.45 11.23 -1.92
C GLY A 77 10.45 10.22 -0.77
N GLN A 78 11.32 10.38 0.21
CA GLN A 78 11.40 9.56 1.41
C GLN A 78 10.70 10.23 2.59
N VAL A 79 10.11 9.42 3.46
CA VAL A 79 9.49 9.87 4.70
C VAL A 79 10.46 9.70 5.86
N ILE A 80 10.68 10.78 6.57
CA ILE A 80 11.41 10.79 7.85
C ILE A 80 10.54 11.46 8.93
N TYR A 81 10.92 11.31 10.17
CA TYR A 81 10.25 11.93 11.31
C TYR A 81 11.19 12.87 12.03
N VAL A 82 10.68 14.03 12.43
CA VAL A 82 11.46 15.03 13.17
C VAL A 82 10.65 15.48 14.37
N SER A 83 11.32 15.64 15.52
CA SER A 83 10.63 16.21 16.69
C SER A 83 10.12 17.62 16.38
N ASN A 84 8.98 17.97 16.95
CA ASN A 84 8.34 19.26 16.68
C ASN A 84 9.19 20.47 17.02
N ASP A 85 10.19 20.30 17.89
CA ASP A 85 11.19 21.33 18.24
C ASP A 85 12.43 21.33 17.31
N GLY A 86 12.45 20.43 16.32
CA GLY A 86 13.52 20.34 15.32
C GLY A 86 14.84 19.77 15.81
N LYS A 87 14.91 19.22 17.04
CA LYS A 87 16.17 18.76 17.64
C LYS A 87 16.55 17.33 17.26
N TYR A 88 15.59 16.47 17.03
CA TYR A 88 15.80 15.04 16.82
C TYR A 88 15.23 14.61 15.48
N LEU A 89 15.98 13.79 14.76
CA LEU A 89 15.57 13.14 13.53
C LEU A 89 15.48 11.64 13.78
N LEU A 90 14.37 11.03 13.34
CA LEU A 90 14.13 9.61 13.35
C LEU A 90 14.01 9.09 11.91
N GLN A 91 14.75 8.05 11.58
CA GLN A 91 14.57 7.26 10.38
C GLN A 91 14.03 5.89 10.75
N GLY A 92 12.96 5.46 10.11
CA GLY A 92 12.33 4.18 10.41
C GLY A 92 10.89 4.13 9.97
N VAL A 93 10.20 3.07 10.38
CA VAL A 93 8.80 2.84 10.04
C VAL A 93 7.92 2.93 11.28
N ILE A 94 6.73 3.52 11.11
CA ILE A 94 5.68 3.51 12.12
C ILE A 94 4.67 2.44 11.71
N VAL A 95 4.50 1.45 12.56
CA VAL A 95 3.51 0.39 12.39
C VAL A 95 2.44 0.52 13.46
N GLU A 96 1.19 0.60 13.04
CA GLU A 96 0.05 0.56 13.95
C GLU A 96 -0.15 -0.90 14.42
N THR A 97 0.08 -1.17 15.68
CA THR A 97 0.14 -2.55 16.20
C THR A 97 -1.22 -3.26 16.13
N ALA A 98 -2.32 -2.53 16.32
CA ALA A 98 -3.67 -3.09 16.31
C ALA A 98 -4.07 -3.60 14.92
N SER A 99 -3.79 -2.84 13.86
CA SER A 99 -4.14 -3.16 12.47
C SER A 99 -2.99 -3.79 11.68
N ARG A 100 -1.78 -3.79 12.23
CA ARG A 100 -0.52 -4.17 11.57
C ARG A 100 -0.20 -3.35 10.33
N ARG A 101 -0.79 -2.16 10.19
CA ARG A 101 -0.57 -1.29 9.04
C ARG A 101 0.73 -0.53 9.18
N ASN A 102 1.54 -0.53 8.14
CA ASN A 102 2.71 0.32 8.04
C ASN A 102 2.28 1.72 7.57
N LEU A 103 2.21 2.67 8.50
CA LEU A 103 1.74 4.03 8.23
C LEU A 103 2.77 4.82 7.41
N THR A 104 4.04 4.56 7.59
CA THR A 104 5.12 5.16 6.78
C THR A 104 4.99 4.75 5.32
N GLU A 105 4.78 3.47 5.03
CA GLU A 105 4.57 2.96 3.67
C GLU A 105 3.33 3.59 2.99
N ILE A 106 2.27 3.81 3.74
CA ILE A 106 1.06 4.48 3.24
C ILE A 106 1.38 5.93 2.84
N SER A 107 2.14 6.65 3.66
CA SER A 107 2.60 8.01 3.35
C SER A 107 3.50 8.03 2.14
N GLU A 108 4.50 7.15 2.07
CA GLU A 108 5.40 7.04 0.93
C GLU A 108 4.68 6.66 -0.37
N ALA A 109 3.71 5.74 -0.30
CA ALA A 109 2.88 5.39 -1.46
C ALA A 109 2.12 6.60 -1.99
N SER A 110 1.63 7.46 -1.09
CA SER A 110 0.96 8.72 -1.46
C SER A 110 1.92 9.70 -2.14
N VAL A 111 3.15 9.82 -1.63
CA VAL A 111 4.21 10.65 -2.22
C VAL A 111 4.58 10.12 -3.61
N ARG A 112 4.82 8.81 -3.75
CA ARG A 112 5.11 8.17 -5.03
C ARG A 112 4.00 8.41 -6.07
N LYS A 113 2.74 8.33 -5.64
CA LYS A 113 1.59 8.59 -6.52
C LYS A 113 1.61 10.01 -7.08
N VAL A 114 1.90 11.01 -6.25
CA VAL A 114 2.02 12.42 -6.70
C VAL A 114 3.19 12.60 -7.66
N LEU A 115 4.35 12.04 -7.34
CA LEU A 115 5.53 12.11 -8.21
C LEU A 115 5.28 11.46 -9.57
N LEU A 116 4.64 10.29 -9.60
CA LEU A 116 4.29 9.59 -10.84
C LEU A 116 3.28 10.36 -11.69
N ALA A 117 2.31 11.03 -11.06
CA ALA A 117 1.36 11.87 -11.77
C ALA A 117 2.04 13.04 -12.49
N GLY A 118 3.13 13.56 -11.93
CA GLY A 118 3.95 14.63 -12.51
C GLY A 118 4.85 14.21 -13.68
N VAL A 119 5.01 12.89 -13.94
CA VAL A 119 5.84 12.42 -15.08
C VAL A 119 5.05 12.56 -16.39
N PRO A 120 5.53 13.36 -17.38
CA PRO A 120 4.85 13.53 -18.66
C PRO A 120 4.70 12.23 -19.43
N ALA A 121 3.64 12.10 -20.22
CA ALA A 121 3.41 10.92 -21.06
C ALA A 121 4.57 10.66 -22.04
N ALA A 122 5.18 11.71 -22.57
CA ALA A 122 6.34 11.63 -23.48
C ALA A 122 7.59 10.98 -22.83
N ARG A 123 7.62 10.86 -21.51
CA ARG A 123 8.71 10.20 -20.76
C ARG A 123 8.34 8.79 -20.28
N LYS A 124 7.24 8.25 -20.77
CA LYS A 124 6.75 6.90 -20.44
C LYS A 124 6.64 6.08 -21.71
N ILE A 125 7.02 4.83 -21.65
CA ILE A 125 6.72 3.83 -22.65
C ILE A 125 5.55 3.01 -22.09
N SER A 126 4.47 2.89 -22.84
CA SER A 126 3.29 2.13 -22.40
C SER A 126 3.14 0.90 -23.29
N PHE A 127 3.03 -0.25 -22.65
CA PHE A 127 2.68 -1.52 -23.25
C PHE A 127 1.33 -1.91 -22.66
N ALA A 128 0.26 -1.81 -23.43
CA ALA A 128 -1.07 -2.06 -22.88
C ALA A 128 -2.00 -2.64 -23.94
N PRO A 129 -2.77 -3.69 -23.60
CA PRO A 129 -3.91 -4.12 -24.41
C PRO A 129 -5.03 -3.07 -24.36
N ALA A 130 -5.97 -3.13 -25.31
CA ALA A 130 -7.08 -2.18 -25.38
C ALA A 130 -7.99 -2.21 -24.13
N ASP A 131 -8.05 -3.35 -23.46
CA ASP A 131 -8.90 -3.64 -22.29
C ASP A 131 -8.12 -3.80 -20.99
N ALA A 132 -6.99 -3.12 -20.84
CA ALA A 132 -6.13 -3.21 -19.65
C ALA A 132 -6.90 -2.96 -18.36
N LYS A 133 -6.87 -3.94 -17.44
CA LYS A 133 -7.54 -3.90 -16.12
C LYS A 133 -6.66 -3.27 -15.05
N TYR A 134 -5.35 -3.43 -15.19
CA TYR A 134 -4.37 -3.01 -14.21
C TYR A 134 -3.35 -2.08 -14.83
N ARG A 135 -2.77 -1.22 -14.01
CA ARG A 135 -1.65 -0.36 -14.41
C ARG A 135 -0.48 -0.59 -13.47
N VAL A 136 0.62 -1.07 -14.02
CA VAL A 136 1.88 -1.22 -13.32
C VAL A 136 2.87 -0.21 -13.88
N THR A 137 3.55 0.53 -13.02
CA THR A 137 4.61 1.46 -13.41
C THR A 137 5.94 0.91 -12.93
N VAL A 138 6.87 0.73 -13.83
CA VAL A 138 8.20 0.19 -13.54
C VAL A 138 9.25 1.21 -13.98
N PHE A 139 10.24 1.45 -13.12
CA PHE A 139 11.45 2.18 -13.48
C PHE A 139 12.48 1.17 -13.95
N THR A 140 12.97 1.34 -15.18
CA THR A 140 13.88 0.39 -15.81
C THR A 140 15.18 1.06 -16.22
N ASP A 141 16.21 0.24 -16.35
CA ASP A 141 17.53 0.62 -16.81
C ASP A 141 17.94 -0.28 -17.99
N ILE A 142 18.52 0.31 -19.02
CA ILE A 142 18.99 -0.42 -20.21
C ILE A 142 20.18 -1.34 -19.90
N ASP A 143 20.97 -1.03 -18.88
CA ASP A 143 22.11 -1.84 -18.47
C ASP A 143 21.73 -2.98 -17.51
N CYS A 144 20.49 -2.96 -16.98
CA CYS A 144 19.97 -3.99 -16.10
C CYS A 144 19.47 -5.23 -16.87
N GLY A 145 20.13 -6.39 -16.67
CA GLY A 145 19.78 -7.65 -17.34
C GLY A 145 18.35 -8.13 -17.03
N TYR A 146 17.88 -7.94 -15.79
CA TYR A 146 16.51 -8.29 -15.40
C TYR A 146 15.46 -7.35 -16.01
N CYS A 147 15.78 -6.08 -16.17
CA CYS A 147 14.92 -5.13 -16.86
C CYS A 147 14.76 -5.53 -18.34
N ARG A 148 15.86 -5.86 -19.01
CA ARG A 148 15.81 -6.38 -20.40
C ARG A 148 14.97 -7.65 -20.49
N LYS A 149 15.14 -8.60 -19.56
CA LYS A 149 14.33 -9.82 -19.52
C LYS A 149 12.84 -9.49 -19.35
N MET A 150 12.48 -8.59 -18.44
CA MET A 150 11.09 -8.16 -18.28
C MET A 150 10.51 -7.60 -19.58
N HIS A 151 11.28 -6.78 -20.33
CA HIS A 151 10.82 -6.24 -21.61
C HIS A 151 10.55 -7.32 -22.67
N THR A 152 11.27 -8.43 -22.66
CA THR A 152 10.99 -9.57 -23.58
C THR A 152 9.73 -10.35 -23.21
N GLN A 153 9.16 -10.11 -22.04
CA GLN A 153 7.98 -10.80 -21.51
C GLN A 153 6.71 -9.91 -21.54
N MET A 154 6.74 -8.77 -22.21
CA MET A 154 5.61 -7.81 -22.21
C MET A 154 4.31 -8.43 -22.73
N ASP A 155 4.38 -9.33 -23.71
CA ASP A 155 3.19 -10.02 -24.24
C ASP A 155 2.53 -10.92 -23.19
N GLU A 156 3.32 -11.50 -22.29
CA GLU A 156 2.80 -12.33 -21.20
C GLU A 156 2.09 -11.46 -20.15
N TYR A 157 2.69 -10.32 -19.78
CA TYR A 157 2.06 -9.38 -18.86
C TYR A 157 0.76 -8.84 -19.44
N ASN A 158 0.72 -8.46 -20.71
CA ASN A 158 -0.47 -7.95 -21.37
C ASN A 158 -1.61 -8.97 -21.45
N ARG A 159 -1.30 -10.28 -21.51
CA ARG A 159 -2.33 -11.34 -21.48
C ARG A 159 -3.01 -11.47 -20.11
N LEU A 160 -2.38 -11.01 -19.05
CA LEU A 160 -2.96 -11.04 -17.69
C LEU A 160 -3.88 -9.85 -17.40
N GLY A 161 -3.92 -8.85 -18.25
CA GLY A 161 -4.78 -7.66 -18.16
C GLY A 161 -4.07 -6.47 -17.62
#